data_6597881f9b59de904a10174fd3c7a60e
#
_entry.id   6597881f9b59de904a10174fd3c7a60e
#
_cell.length_a   1.000
_cell.length_b   1.000
_cell.length_c   1.000
_cell.angle_alpha   90.00
_cell.angle_beta   90.00
_cell.angle_gamma   90.00
#
_symmetry.space_group_name_H-M   'P 1'
#
loop_
_entity.id
_entity.type
_entity.pdbx_description
1 polymer ?
#
loop_
_entity_poly.entity_id
_entity_poly.type
_entity_poly.pdbx_seq_one_letter_code
_entity_poly.pdbx_strand_id
1 'polypeptide(L)'
;KFAGIKEIIQYPLFRSKDNIVHSAKIFTENAIGEVVSTEPVLKIKSTKNNNDKNFKHICLGISASGPTKRWAIDNYIKLCRELIKNKNCKFYLAAGKEDVGLINKFKYSDVGNNCESFENLSIKQTLPIIKNCDFYIGSDTGFAHLSVALGVKAITLFMDSPVMAYGKYSSKMIPVEPEGEKDSTKHDTLGKDRVSLNAVISEAIKLLN
;
A
#
# COMPACT_ATOMS: atom_id res chain seq x y z
N LYS A 1 -6.42 2.25 -42.52
CA LYS A 1 -6.78 0.85 -42.30
C LYS A 1 -5.58 0.15 -41.70
N PHE A 2 -5.63 -0.26 -40.45
CA PHE A 2 -4.58 -1.11 -39.85
C PHE A 2 -4.75 -2.51 -40.45
N ALA A 3 -3.75 -2.99 -41.15
CA ALA A 3 -3.82 -4.28 -41.82
C ALA A 3 -4.08 -5.41 -40.81
N GLY A 4 -5.19 -6.12 -41.00
CA GLY A 4 -5.53 -7.32 -40.21
C GLY A 4 -6.30 -7.09 -38.91
N ILE A 5 -6.51 -5.85 -38.45
CA ILE A 5 -7.31 -5.57 -37.24
C ILE A 5 -8.80 -5.53 -37.64
N LYS A 6 -9.58 -6.46 -37.12
CA LYS A 6 -11.05 -6.56 -37.39
C LYS A 6 -11.87 -5.68 -36.46
N GLU A 7 -11.42 -5.49 -35.23
CA GLU A 7 -12.13 -4.76 -34.19
C GLU A 7 -11.16 -3.99 -33.32
N ILE A 8 -11.52 -2.78 -32.91
CA ILE A 8 -10.79 -1.95 -31.95
C ILE A 8 -11.74 -1.63 -30.80
N ILE A 9 -11.39 -2.06 -29.59
CA ILE A 9 -12.11 -1.73 -28.38
C ILE A 9 -11.31 -0.67 -27.65
N GLN A 10 -11.86 0.52 -27.50
CA GLN A 10 -11.19 1.64 -26.85
C GLN A 10 -11.60 1.73 -25.38
N TYR A 11 -10.60 1.75 -24.47
CA TYR A 11 -10.85 2.03 -23.06
C TYR A 11 -11.32 3.48 -22.90
N PRO A 12 -12.39 3.76 -22.12
CA PRO A 12 -12.89 5.12 -21.92
C PRO A 12 -11.85 5.97 -21.17
N LEU A 13 -11.91 7.28 -21.41
CA LEU A 13 -11.06 8.22 -20.68
C LEU A 13 -11.33 8.12 -19.18
N PHE A 14 -10.26 7.94 -18.41
CA PHE A 14 -10.32 7.90 -16.95
C PHE A 14 -10.78 9.26 -16.40
N ARG A 15 -11.72 9.22 -15.47
CA ARG A 15 -12.17 10.37 -14.70
C ARG A 15 -11.80 10.16 -13.24
N SER A 16 -11.24 11.18 -12.58
CA SER A 16 -10.78 11.08 -11.18
C SER A 16 -11.88 10.74 -10.16
N LYS A 17 -13.14 10.83 -10.56
CA LYS A 17 -14.30 10.42 -9.74
C LYS A 17 -14.62 8.95 -9.82
N ASP A 18 -14.08 8.24 -10.83
CA ASP A 18 -14.33 6.84 -11.06
C ASP A 18 -13.24 6.00 -10.40
N ASN A 19 -13.60 4.84 -9.87
CA ASN A 19 -12.62 3.86 -9.43
C ASN A 19 -12.02 3.18 -10.66
N ILE A 20 -10.70 3.26 -10.81
CA ILE A 20 -10.01 2.75 -12.01
C ILE A 20 -10.19 1.23 -12.18
N VAL A 21 -10.24 0.47 -11.08
CA VAL A 21 -10.41 -0.98 -11.12
C VAL A 21 -11.85 -1.35 -11.51
N HIS A 22 -12.84 -0.63 -10.99
CA HIS A 22 -14.24 -0.84 -11.37
C HIS A 22 -14.49 -0.45 -12.83
N SER A 23 -13.88 0.64 -13.31
CA SER A 23 -13.96 1.02 -14.72
C SER A 23 -13.29 -0.01 -15.63
N ALA A 24 -12.15 -0.55 -15.23
CA ALA A 24 -11.47 -1.64 -15.93
C ALA A 24 -12.31 -2.93 -15.93
N LYS A 25 -13.00 -3.25 -14.82
CA LYS A 25 -13.93 -4.37 -14.72
C LYS A 25 -15.03 -4.23 -15.78
N ILE A 26 -15.77 -3.12 -15.77
CA ILE A 26 -16.89 -2.88 -16.70
C ILE A 26 -16.40 -2.97 -18.16
N PHE A 27 -15.26 -2.33 -18.45
CA PHE A 27 -14.68 -2.40 -19.80
C PHE A 27 -14.35 -3.85 -20.21
N THR A 28 -13.74 -4.62 -19.32
CA THR A 28 -13.36 -6.01 -19.58
C THR A 28 -14.59 -6.88 -19.78
N GLU A 29 -15.60 -6.77 -18.90
CA GLU A 29 -16.85 -7.52 -19.01
C GLU A 29 -17.58 -7.26 -20.34
N ASN A 30 -17.62 -6.00 -20.77
CA ASN A 30 -18.20 -5.63 -22.06
C ASN A 30 -17.39 -6.20 -23.25
N ALA A 31 -16.08 -6.31 -23.11
CA ALA A 31 -15.21 -6.78 -24.19
C ALA A 31 -15.22 -8.31 -24.37
N ILE A 32 -15.31 -9.05 -23.25
CA ILE A 32 -15.21 -10.54 -23.28
C ILE A 32 -16.54 -11.25 -23.01
N GLY A 33 -17.56 -10.55 -22.54
CA GLY A 33 -18.89 -11.12 -22.23
C GLY A 33 -18.94 -11.94 -20.94
N GLU A 34 -17.90 -11.87 -20.08
CA GLU A 34 -17.81 -12.65 -18.84
C GLU A 34 -17.66 -11.73 -17.62
N VAL A 35 -18.21 -12.16 -16.47
CA VAL A 35 -18.09 -11.44 -15.20
C VAL A 35 -16.69 -11.61 -14.64
N VAL A 36 -16.03 -10.49 -14.29
CA VAL A 36 -14.69 -10.49 -13.69
C VAL A 36 -14.71 -9.86 -12.29
N SER A 37 -13.76 -10.27 -11.45
CA SER A 37 -13.60 -9.74 -10.10
C SER A 37 -12.80 -8.44 -10.09
N THR A 38 -13.08 -7.55 -9.13
CA THR A 38 -12.23 -6.40 -8.81
C THR A 38 -11.11 -6.76 -7.82
N GLU A 39 -11.22 -7.92 -7.13
CA GLU A 39 -10.18 -8.36 -6.18
C GLU A 39 -8.92 -8.78 -6.95
N PRO A 40 -7.80 -8.10 -6.75
CA PRO A 40 -6.55 -8.46 -7.41
C PRO A 40 -5.96 -9.72 -6.78
N VAL A 41 -5.39 -10.59 -7.61
CA VAL A 41 -4.74 -11.81 -7.15
C VAL A 41 -3.37 -11.94 -7.79
N LEU A 42 -2.33 -11.94 -6.95
CA LEU A 42 -0.96 -12.26 -7.37
C LEU A 42 -0.55 -13.62 -6.80
N LYS A 43 -0.47 -14.62 -7.68
CA LYS A 43 0.04 -15.95 -7.32
C LYS A 43 1.55 -15.95 -7.37
N ILE A 44 2.19 -16.28 -6.27
CA ILE A 44 3.63 -16.54 -6.20
C ILE A 44 3.88 -18.00 -5.81
N LYS A 45 5.04 -18.53 -6.17
CA LYS A 45 5.43 -19.85 -5.68
C LYS A 45 5.35 -19.86 -4.16
N SER A 46 4.75 -20.91 -3.59
CA SER A 46 4.68 -21.06 -2.14
C SER A 46 6.10 -21.02 -1.56
N THR A 47 6.33 -20.06 -0.69
CA THR A 47 7.53 -19.98 0.12
C THR A 47 7.16 -20.41 1.53
N LYS A 48 8.03 -21.21 2.15
CA LYS A 48 7.83 -21.58 3.55
C LYS A 48 7.81 -20.31 4.39
N ASN A 49 6.76 -20.13 5.17
CA ASN A 49 6.72 -19.01 6.13
C ASN A 49 7.64 -19.38 7.30
N ASN A 50 8.79 -18.71 7.37
CA ASN A 50 9.77 -18.88 8.44
C ASN A 50 9.70 -17.75 9.48
N ASN A 51 8.67 -16.91 9.43
CA ASN A 51 8.49 -15.82 10.37
C ASN A 51 8.34 -16.36 11.80
N ASP A 52 9.01 -15.71 12.74
CA ASP A 52 8.85 -16.01 14.16
C ASP A 52 7.44 -15.62 14.62
N LYS A 53 6.65 -16.61 15.03
CA LYS A 53 5.26 -16.43 15.47
C LYS A 53 5.11 -15.60 16.75
N ASN A 54 6.20 -15.35 17.49
CA ASN A 54 6.20 -14.47 18.65
C ASN A 54 6.16 -12.99 18.26
N PHE A 55 6.33 -12.68 16.97
CA PHE A 55 6.31 -11.32 16.44
C PHE A 55 5.14 -11.13 15.47
N LYS A 56 4.60 -9.91 15.46
CA LYS A 56 3.81 -9.41 14.34
C LYS A 56 4.74 -8.85 13.27
N HIS A 57 4.56 -9.29 12.06
CA HIS A 57 5.37 -8.91 10.91
C HIS A 57 4.62 -7.88 10.07
N ILE A 58 5.15 -6.66 9.98
CA ILE A 58 4.45 -5.51 9.38
C ILE A 58 5.31 -4.92 8.27
N CYS A 59 4.75 -4.81 7.07
CA CYS A 59 5.42 -4.11 5.97
C CYS A 59 5.08 -2.62 6.02
N LEU A 60 6.10 -1.75 6.01
CA LEU A 60 5.96 -0.30 6.04
C LEU A 60 6.35 0.32 4.69
N GLY A 61 5.39 0.88 3.97
CA GLY A 61 5.62 1.61 2.72
C GLY A 61 6.02 3.05 2.98
N ILE A 62 7.30 3.28 3.28
CA ILE A 62 7.84 4.59 3.67
C ILE A 62 8.22 5.46 2.48
N SER A 63 8.29 4.88 1.28
CA SER A 63 8.60 5.56 0.02
C SER A 63 7.34 5.96 -0.73
N ALA A 64 7.44 6.97 -1.60
CA ALA A 64 6.42 7.33 -2.57
C ALA A 64 7.06 8.10 -3.74
N SER A 65 6.35 8.17 -4.88
CA SER A 65 6.82 8.82 -6.11
C SER A 65 7.06 10.33 -6.00
N GLY A 66 6.58 10.98 -4.95
CA GLY A 66 6.77 12.41 -4.71
C GLY A 66 6.72 12.75 -3.22
N PRO A 67 7.30 13.89 -2.83
CA PRO A 67 7.36 14.33 -1.43
C PRO A 67 5.97 14.57 -0.83
N THR A 68 4.99 15.02 -1.61
CA THR A 68 3.61 15.28 -1.20
C THR A 68 2.83 14.00 -0.87
N LYS A 69 3.27 12.87 -1.41
CA LYS A 69 2.69 11.53 -1.15
C LYS A 69 3.38 10.78 -0.02
N ARG A 70 4.44 11.35 0.57
CA ARG A 70 5.18 10.73 1.67
C ARG A 70 4.65 11.19 3.00
N TRP A 71 4.19 10.27 3.81
CA TRP A 71 3.93 10.57 5.21
C TRP A 71 5.25 10.83 5.95
N ALA A 72 5.23 11.74 6.93
CA ALA A 72 6.45 12.11 7.64
C ALA A 72 7.09 10.88 8.29
N ILE A 73 8.40 10.71 8.09
CA ILE A 73 9.15 9.55 8.60
C ILE A 73 9.05 9.43 10.12
N ASP A 74 9.02 10.58 10.82
CA ASP A 74 8.89 10.64 12.28
C ASP A 74 7.55 10.09 12.76
N ASN A 75 6.50 10.21 11.94
CA ASN A 75 5.20 9.60 12.24
C ASN A 75 5.26 8.07 12.13
N TYR A 76 5.98 7.53 11.12
CA TYR A 76 6.21 6.08 11.03
C TYR A 76 6.99 5.56 12.24
N ILE A 77 8.04 6.28 12.68
CA ILE A 77 8.81 5.89 13.86
C ILE A 77 7.93 5.91 15.13
N LYS A 78 7.12 6.96 15.30
CA LYS A 78 6.16 7.03 16.42
C LYS A 78 5.13 5.91 16.35
N LEU A 79 4.60 5.59 15.15
CA LEU A 79 3.70 4.46 14.94
C LEU A 79 4.35 3.15 15.38
N CYS A 80 5.59 2.87 14.96
CA CYS A 80 6.32 1.67 15.36
C CYS A 80 6.44 1.57 16.88
N ARG A 81 6.78 2.66 17.58
CA ARG A 81 6.84 2.69 19.05
C ARG A 81 5.52 2.30 19.69
N GLU A 82 4.40 2.84 19.19
CA GLU A 82 3.07 2.51 19.73
C GLU A 82 2.70 1.04 19.45
N LEU A 83 3.03 0.50 18.29
CA LEU A 83 2.76 -0.90 17.98
C LEU A 83 3.59 -1.85 18.85
N ILE A 84 4.87 -1.54 19.08
CA ILE A 84 5.78 -2.34 19.94
C ILE A 84 5.28 -2.38 21.39
N LYS A 85 4.68 -1.31 21.92
CA LYS A 85 4.09 -1.31 23.25
C LYS A 85 2.96 -2.33 23.42
N ASN A 86 2.27 -2.66 22.33
CA ASN A 86 1.12 -3.57 22.35
C ASN A 86 1.51 -5.02 22.03
N LYS A 87 2.44 -5.24 21.12
CA LYS A 87 2.90 -6.57 20.67
C LYS A 87 4.36 -6.51 20.24
N ASN A 88 5.08 -7.62 20.34
CA ASN A 88 6.37 -7.74 19.69
C ASN A 88 6.20 -7.59 18.18
N CYS A 89 6.88 -6.63 17.57
CA CYS A 89 6.76 -6.34 16.16
C CYS A 89 8.11 -6.39 15.45
N LYS A 90 8.09 -6.86 14.18
CA LYS A 90 9.15 -6.68 13.20
C LYS A 90 8.61 -5.89 12.01
N PHE A 91 9.39 -4.95 11.52
CA PHE A 91 9.01 -4.05 10.44
C PHE A 91 9.89 -4.26 9.23
N TYR A 92 9.26 -4.34 8.05
CA TYR A 92 9.92 -4.44 6.76
C TYR A 92 9.72 -3.16 5.98
N LEU A 93 10.79 -2.38 5.79
CA LEU A 93 10.74 -1.07 5.16
C LEU A 93 10.72 -1.23 3.63
N ALA A 94 9.56 -1.03 3.03
CA ALA A 94 9.41 -1.04 1.58
C ALA A 94 9.86 0.31 1.01
N ALA A 95 11.15 0.37 0.67
CA ALA A 95 11.85 1.52 0.13
C ALA A 95 13.02 1.07 -0.73
N GLY A 96 13.36 1.85 -1.76
CA GLY A 96 14.44 1.56 -2.69
C GLY A 96 15.79 2.18 -2.30
N LYS A 97 16.78 1.98 -3.15
CA LYS A 97 18.13 2.57 -2.97
C LYS A 97 18.12 4.10 -2.92
N GLU A 98 17.17 4.71 -3.62
CA GLU A 98 17.00 6.17 -3.65
C GLU A 98 16.49 6.73 -2.31
N ASP A 99 15.91 5.88 -1.48
CA ASP A 99 15.33 6.26 -0.19
C ASP A 99 16.26 5.99 1.00
N VAL A 100 17.55 5.76 0.76
CA VAL A 100 18.54 5.44 1.80
C VAL A 100 18.53 6.44 2.97
N GLY A 101 18.27 7.72 2.69
CA GLY A 101 18.14 8.75 3.73
C GLY A 101 16.94 8.51 4.67
N LEU A 102 15.83 7.97 4.15
CA LEU A 102 14.66 7.61 4.96
C LEU A 102 14.95 6.33 5.77
N ILE A 103 15.56 5.34 5.12
CA ILE A 103 15.95 4.08 5.76
C ILE A 103 16.90 4.33 6.93
N ASN A 104 17.89 5.20 6.74
CA ASN A 104 18.85 5.56 7.78
C ASN A 104 18.19 6.22 8.99
N LYS A 105 17.14 7.03 8.81
CA LYS A 105 16.39 7.59 9.94
C LYS A 105 15.76 6.50 10.81
N PHE A 106 15.25 5.41 10.21
CA PHE A 106 14.78 4.25 10.97
C PHE A 106 15.95 3.52 11.64
N LYS A 107 16.98 3.20 10.87
CA LYS A 107 18.14 2.43 11.33
C LYS A 107 18.80 3.04 12.56
N TYR A 108 18.88 4.38 12.62
CA TYR A 108 19.47 5.10 13.75
C TYR A 108 18.46 5.53 14.83
N SER A 109 17.18 5.14 14.70
CA SER A 109 16.19 5.37 15.73
C SER A 109 16.17 4.23 16.77
N ASP A 110 15.45 4.45 17.85
CA ASP A 110 15.22 3.46 18.91
C ASP A 110 14.44 2.21 18.46
N VAL A 111 13.73 2.28 17.32
CA VAL A 111 13.03 1.13 16.71
C VAL A 111 13.87 0.42 15.65
N GLY A 112 15.10 0.87 15.39
CA GLY A 112 15.95 0.37 14.30
C GLY A 112 16.23 -1.13 14.37
N ASN A 113 16.41 -1.68 15.57
CA ASN A 113 16.65 -3.11 15.79
C ASN A 113 15.46 -4.01 15.41
N ASN A 114 14.28 -3.42 15.26
CA ASN A 114 13.06 -4.11 14.83
C ASN A 114 12.82 -4.00 13.33
N CYS A 115 13.70 -3.31 12.58
CA CYS A 115 13.50 -2.94 11.18
C CYS A 115 14.49 -3.64 10.24
N GLU A 116 13.97 -4.16 9.14
CA GLU A 116 14.73 -4.66 7.98
C GLU A 116 14.30 -3.89 6.74
N SER A 117 15.23 -3.55 5.83
CA SER A 117 14.88 -2.77 4.63
C SER A 117 14.94 -3.59 3.35
N PHE A 118 14.15 -3.17 2.35
CA PHE A 118 14.15 -3.76 1.01
C PHE A 118 15.13 -3.12 0.05
N GLU A 119 15.98 -2.19 0.50
CA GLU A 119 16.83 -1.35 -0.35
C GLU A 119 17.69 -2.12 -1.38
N ASN A 120 18.10 -3.35 -1.03
CA ASN A 120 18.91 -4.19 -1.90
C ASN A 120 18.13 -5.36 -2.53
N LEU A 121 16.81 -5.38 -2.41
CA LEU A 121 15.96 -6.42 -2.95
C LEU A 121 15.29 -5.96 -4.25
N SER A 122 15.20 -6.85 -5.21
CA SER A 122 14.30 -6.66 -6.33
C SER A 122 12.84 -6.84 -5.87
N ILE A 123 11.88 -6.26 -6.60
CA ILE A 123 10.45 -6.43 -6.30
C ILE A 123 10.09 -7.92 -6.18
N LYS A 124 10.62 -8.77 -7.07
CA LYS A 124 10.38 -10.22 -7.01
C LYS A 124 10.81 -10.85 -5.69
N GLN A 125 11.91 -10.39 -5.10
CA GLN A 125 12.42 -10.88 -3.82
C GLN A 125 11.61 -10.35 -2.63
N THR A 126 10.96 -9.18 -2.75
CA THR A 126 10.11 -8.63 -1.68
C THR A 126 8.76 -9.33 -1.56
N LEU A 127 8.24 -9.91 -2.66
CA LEU A 127 6.88 -10.50 -2.67
C LEU A 127 6.68 -11.59 -1.60
N PRO A 128 7.57 -12.58 -1.41
CA PRO A 128 7.40 -13.58 -0.37
C PRO A 128 7.47 -13.00 1.05
N ILE A 129 8.26 -11.93 1.26
CA ILE A 129 8.35 -11.27 2.56
C ILE A 129 7.02 -10.57 2.85
N ILE A 130 6.52 -9.76 1.90
CA ILE A 130 5.23 -9.06 2.02
C ILE A 130 4.10 -10.05 2.25
N LYS A 131 4.04 -11.15 1.48
CA LYS A 131 3.00 -12.18 1.63
C LYS A 131 2.94 -12.78 3.03
N ASN A 132 4.07 -12.84 3.72
CA ASN A 132 4.19 -13.38 5.07
C ASN A 132 4.06 -12.30 6.16
N CYS A 133 3.79 -11.04 5.81
CA CYS A 133 3.43 -10.02 6.78
C CYS A 133 1.96 -10.18 7.23
N ASP A 134 1.68 -9.81 8.47
CA ASP A 134 0.32 -9.76 9.02
C ASP A 134 -0.49 -8.65 8.32
N PHE A 135 0.13 -7.49 8.08
CA PHE A 135 -0.46 -6.39 7.33
C PHE A 135 0.60 -5.41 6.81
N TYR A 136 0.15 -4.53 5.93
CA TYR A 136 0.92 -3.42 5.37
C TYR A 136 0.39 -2.09 5.91
N ILE A 137 1.29 -1.11 6.13
CA ILE A 137 0.94 0.29 6.37
C ILE A 137 1.84 1.17 5.51
N GLY A 138 1.28 2.09 4.75
CA GLY A 138 2.12 3.00 3.97
C GLY A 138 1.35 3.88 3.01
N SER A 139 2.09 4.72 2.30
CA SER A 139 1.55 5.61 1.27
C SER A 139 0.91 4.81 0.12
N ASP A 140 0.01 5.45 -0.61
CA ASP A 140 -0.57 4.93 -1.86
C ASP A 140 0.54 4.75 -2.92
N THR A 141 1.02 3.53 -3.03
CA THR A 141 2.12 3.13 -3.92
C THR A 141 1.92 1.70 -4.41
N GLY A 142 2.78 1.27 -5.37
CA GLY A 142 2.78 -0.10 -5.87
C GLY A 142 2.87 -1.17 -4.76
N PHE A 143 3.57 -0.91 -3.66
CA PHE A 143 3.68 -1.86 -2.54
C PHE A 143 2.35 -2.06 -1.79
N ALA A 144 1.51 -1.03 -1.67
CA ALA A 144 0.17 -1.17 -1.11
C ALA A 144 -0.68 -2.11 -1.98
N HIS A 145 -0.69 -1.89 -3.29
CA HIS A 145 -1.45 -2.71 -4.25
C HIS A 145 -0.89 -4.13 -4.35
N LEU A 146 0.43 -4.32 -4.30
CA LEU A 146 1.05 -5.65 -4.24
C LEU A 146 0.65 -6.39 -2.97
N SER A 147 0.62 -5.73 -1.82
CA SER A 147 0.17 -6.33 -0.56
C SER A 147 -1.27 -6.84 -0.66
N VAL A 148 -2.18 -6.01 -1.18
CA VAL A 148 -3.57 -6.40 -1.42
C VAL A 148 -3.66 -7.59 -2.38
N ALA A 149 -2.92 -7.57 -3.48
CA ALA A 149 -2.92 -8.65 -4.48
C ALA A 149 -2.33 -9.96 -3.93
N LEU A 150 -1.43 -9.90 -2.95
CA LEU A 150 -0.89 -11.03 -2.22
C LEU A 150 -1.82 -11.54 -1.11
N GLY A 151 -2.95 -10.88 -0.89
CA GLY A 151 -3.93 -11.24 0.13
C GLY A 151 -3.70 -10.61 1.51
N VAL A 152 -2.74 -9.70 1.63
CA VAL A 152 -2.38 -9.00 2.86
C VAL A 152 -3.22 -7.73 2.99
N LYS A 153 -3.80 -7.49 4.18
CA LYS A 153 -4.52 -6.24 4.46
C LYS A 153 -3.57 -5.06 4.42
N ALA A 154 -3.99 -3.96 3.78
CA ALA A 154 -3.16 -2.78 3.59
C ALA A 154 -3.86 -1.52 4.12
N ILE A 155 -3.34 -0.94 5.19
CA ILE A 155 -3.67 0.41 5.64
C ILE A 155 -2.91 1.36 4.71
N THR A 156 -3.65 2.02 3.82
CA THR A 156 -3.08 2.84 2.75
C THR A 156 -3.39 4.31 2.97
N LEU A 157 -2.34 5.13 3.05
CA LEU A 157 -2.43 6.55 3.35
C LEU A 157 -2.61 7.35 2.06
N PHE A 158 -3.79 7.94 1.90
CA PHE A 158 -4.14 8.75 0.74
C PHE A 158 -3.99 10.23 1.06
N MET A 159 -2.84 10.81 0.72
CA MET A 159 -2.52 12.20 1.03
C MET A 159 -2.61 13.11 -0.19
N ASP A 160 -2.15 12.63 -1.34
CA ASP A 160 -2.08 13.39 -2.59
C ASP A 160 -2.46 12.50 -3.78
N SER A 161 -3.40 11.62 -3.55
CA SER A 161 -4.02 10.77 -4.58
C SER A 161 -5.49 10.52 -4.24
N PRO A 162 -6.38 10.47 -5.24
CA PRO A 162 -7.80 10.32 -5.00
C PRO A 162 -8.13 8.90 -4.52
N VAL A 163 -8.64 8.78 -3.29
CA VAL A 163 -9.07 7.50 -2.70
C VAL A 163 -10.15 6.83 -3.52
N MET A 164 -11.07 7.62 -4.10
CA MET A 164 -12.12 7.09 -4.98
C MET A 164 -11.54 6.38 -6.18
N ALA A 165 -10.45 6.91 -6.76
CA ALA A 165 -9.84 6.33 -7.94
C ALA A 165 -9.02 5.05 -7.63
N TYR A 166 -8.28 5.03 -6.52
CA TYR A 166 -7.26 4.00 -6.27
C TYR A 166 -7.50 3.16 -5.01
N GLY A 167 -8.38 3.61 -4.10
CA GLY A 167 -8.48 3.02 -2.75
C GLY A 167 -9.60 2.01 -2.55
N LYS A 168 -10.71 2.11 -3.28
CA LYS A 168 -11.96 1.40 -2.94
C LYS A 168 -12.30 0.25 -3.90
N TYR A 169 -11.35 -0.61 -4.19
CA TYR A 169 -11.56 -1.72 -5.13
C TYR A 169 -11.46 -3.11 -4.46
N SER A 170 -10.93 -3.19 -3.25
CA SER A 170 -10.72 -4.46 -2.53
C SER A 170 -11.08 -4.31 -1.06
N SER A 171 -11.67 -5.37 -0.48
CA SER A 171 -11.95 -5.46 0.95
C SER A 171 -10.68 -5.50 1.83
N LYS A 172 -9.51 -5.76 1.23
CA LYS A 172 -8.22 -5.79 1.91
C LYS A 172 -7.53 -4.43 1.94
N MET A 173 -8.00 -3.45 1.18
CA MET A 173 -7.48 -2.09 1.23
C MET A 173 -8.27 -1.26 2.24
N ILE A 174 -7.57 -0.73 3.22
CA ILE A 174 -8.12 0.11 4.28
C ILE A 174 -7.58 1.53 4.05
N PRO A 175 -8.33 2.40 3.37
CA PRO A 175 -7.86 3.75 3.09
C PRO A 175 -7.94 4.63 4.35
N VAL A 176 -6.88 5.40 4.59
CA VAL A 176 -6.84 6.46 5.61
C VAL A 176 -6.61 7.78 4.89
N GLU A 177 -7.54 8.71 5.10
CA GLU A 177 -7.57 10.03 4.47
C GLU A 177 -7.27 11.14 5.49
N PRO A 178 -6.94 12.35 5.03
CA PRO A 178 -6.86 13.52 5.90
C PRO A 178 -8.15 13.74 6.69
N GLU A 179 -8.01 14.17 7.93
CA GLU A 179 -9.16 14.44 8.80
C GLU A 179 -10.11 15.49 8.20
N GLY A 180 -11.41 15.22 8.32
CA GLY A 180 -12.47 16.09 7.78
C GLY A 180 -12.71 15.95 6.28
N GLU A 181 -11.95 15.10 5.58
CA GLU A 181 -12.09 14.87 4.14
C GLU A 181 -12.37 13.39 3.86
N LYS A 182 -13.61 13.08 3.58
CA LYS A 182 -13.99 11.73 3.16
C LYS A 182 -14.21 11.72 1.66
N ASP A 183 -13.58 10.76 0.98
CA ASP A 183 -13.68 10.57 -0.48
C ASP A 183 -13.27 11.80 -1.30
N SER A 184 -12.44 12.68 -0.74
CA SER A 184 -12.15 14.01 -1.28
C SER A 184 -10.70 14.24 -1.67
N THR A 185 -9.78 13.31 -1.36
CA THR A 185 -8.38 13.46 -1.75
C THR A 185 -8.25 13.55 -3.27
N LYS A 186 -7.40 14.46 -3.73
CA LYS A 186 -7.11 14.75 -5.14
C LYS A 186 -5.61 14.77 -5.34
N HIS A 187 -5.18 14.79 -6.59
CA HIS A 187 -3.78 15.09 -6.90
C HIS A 187 -3.44 16.56 -6.55
N ASP A 188 -2.18 16.79 -6.20
CA ASP A 188 -1.61 18.12 -5.93
C ASP A 188 -2.27 18.88 -4.75
N THR A 189 -2.77 18.14 -3.75
CA THR A 189 -3.43 18.73 -2.57
C THR A 189 -2.47 19.02 -1.42
N LEU A 190 -1.21 18.60 -1.50
CA LEU A 190 -0.22 18.74 -0.42
C LEU A 190 -0.69 18.14 0.92
N GLY A 191 -1.56 17.12 0.87
CA GLY A 191 -2.25 16.55 2.04
C GLY A 191 -1.39 15.72 2.99
N LYS A 192 -0.07 15.61 2.76
CA LYS A 192 0.83 14.69 3.50
C LYS A 192 0.82 14.87 5.01
N ASP A 193 0.70 16.10 5.50
CA ASP A 193 0.75 16.42 6.93
C ASP A 193 -0.64 16.37 7.59
N ARG A 194 -1.69 16.09 6.82
CA ARG A 194 -3.09 16.07 7.26
C ARG A 194 -3.59 14.68 7.67
N VAL A 195 -2.86 13.61 7.32
CA VAL A 195 -3.18 12.27 7.81
C VAL A 195 -2.64 12.13 9.23
N SER A 196 -3.54 12.09 10.21
CA SER A 196 -3.16 12.08 11.61
C SER A 196 -2.53 10.75 12.04
N LEU A 197 -1.54 10.84 12.91
CA LEU A 197 -0.89 9.66 13.50
C LEU A 197 -1.91 8.80 14.26
N ASN A 198 -2.84 9.42 14.98
CA ASN A 198 -3.84 8.72 15.79
C ASN A 198 -4.80 7.91 14.92
N ALA A 199 -5.21 8.42 13.76
CA ALA A 199 -6.05 7.68 12.81
C ALA A 199 -5.33 6.41 12.33
N VAL A 200 -4.05 6.52 11.96
CA VAL A 200 -3.24 5.38 11.50
C VAL A 200 -3.03 4.36 12.62
N ILE A 201 -2.69 4.81 13.84
CA ILE A 201 -2.55 3.94 15.02
C ILE A 201 -3.85 3.19 15.28
N SER A 202 -5.00 3.88 15.26
CA SER A 202 -6.31 3.26 15.51
C SER A 202 -6.60 2.11 14.53
N GLU A 203 -6.36 2.31 13.23
CA GLU A 203 -6.54 1.24 12.25
C GLU A 203 -5.52 0.10 12.42
N ALA A 204 -4.27 0.44 12.73
CA ALA A 204 -3.22 -0.57 12.95
C ALA A 204 -3.50 -1.45 14.17
N ILE A 205 -3.97 -0.90 15.28
CA ILE A 205 -4.33 -1.65 16.50
C ILE A 205 -5.45 -2.65 16.21
N LYS A 206 -6.44 -2.31 15.37
CA LYS A 206 -7.51 -3.24 14.98
C LYS A 206 -6.97 -4.49 14.25
N LEU A 207 -5.86 -4.35 13.51
CA LEU A 207 -5.23 -5.46 12.79
C LEU A 207 -4.18 -6.20 13.63
N LEU A 208 -3.68 -5.57 14.69
CA LEU A 208 -2.65 -6.13 15.57
C LEU A 208 -3.23 -7.23 16.50
N ASN A 209 -4.49 -7.09 16.87
CA ASN A 209 -5.25 -8.03 17.70
C ASN A 209 -5.86 -9.16 16.89
#